data_0bb25972cef7e959dfdf5c88241ef2e9
#
_entry.id   0bb25972cef7e959dfdf5c88241ef2e9
#
_cell.length_a   1.000
_cell.length_b   1.000
_cell.length_c   1.000
_cell.angle_alpha   90.00
_cell.angle_beta   90.00
_cell.angle_gamma   90.00
#
_symmetry.space_group_name_H-M   'P 1'
#
loop_
_entity.id
_entity.type
_entity.pdbx_description
1 polymer ?
#
loop_
_entity_poly.entity_id
_entity_poly.type
_entity_poly.pdbx_seq_one_letter_code
_entity_poly.pdbx_strand_id
1 'polypeptide(L)'
;MDLLYFVLFVSVLIFIHEAGHFAFAKIFGVKVLTFSVGFGPKLVKIRGRETEYCIGVLPFGGFVKMLEEGKSREAILPEDRHRTFESQKLWKRIVIVMAGPGMNVLFPILLYTSVFYEDREFLSPVVGSVLPGKPADGKLMPEDRIVSIDGHPVASFPEVQDLVAKRAGKVVRVVVSRDGTEKDVDLQPVEEIEELEPLELEMVQKVARIGISPTFAAPVIGVPRIDSPAYRAGLRTFDRITSVNGRRIDRFVDLVRILTKNRGDTLTITYMRPTRAEPELFELAVMDMGVATLTPAAREDTGTQVDDWAGRERDVLARTGIEASDMYVAFVPEGSSEWRAGLRAGDRIVALDGVPQRLFAGMKAELLHDASRVHELVWTRDGERKSGTFQLRKEVWQDEVGQSYARYVFRTTHWVPKAKDETVPNENRLFYALRKGVEETVSVIRFIGVGFLRVTQGRVSLATVSGPITLYDVAGQAGAKGTRYFVWAMAITSVNLGLINLLPIPVLDGGHLVFFLFEGIRRKPLSLRTREVASLVGMSVLMLLMLLAFKNDVARKWDTIKAHAHELVKT
;
A
#
# COMPACT_ATOMS: atom_id res chain seq x y z
N MET A 1 15.48 12.53 -18.29
CA MET A 1 15.30 11.08 -17.96
C MET A 1 13.82 10.68 -18.02
N ASP A 2 12.89 11.54 -17.62
CA ASP A 2 11.45 11.23 -17.58
C ASP A 2 10.86 10.84 -18.93
N LEU A 3 11.28 11.54 -20.01
CA LEU A 3 10.86 11.18 -21.36
C LEU A 3 11.32 9.76 -21.75
N LEU A 4 12.51 9.36 -21.35
CA LEU A 4 13.01 8.00 -21.61
C LEU A 4 12.19 6.95 -20.87
N TYR A 5 11.91 7.19 -19.58
CA TYR A 5 11.05 6.31 -18.78
C TYR A 5 9.66 6.21 -19.39
N PHE A 6 9.08 7.34 -19.79
CA PHE A 6 7.76 7.38 -20.41
C PHE A 6 7.71 6.61 -21.73
N VAL A 7 8.68 6.85 -22.64
CA VAL A 7 8.75 6.14 -23.93
C VAL A 7 8.91 4.64 -23.72
N LEU A 8 9.80 4.22 -22.81
CA LEU A 8 9.97 2.80 -22.47
C LEU A 8 8.67 2.20 -21.91
N PHE A 9 8.05 2.90 -20.95
CA PHE A 9 6.84 2.49 -20.29
C PHE A 9 5.69 2.22 -21.29
N VAL A 10 5.39 3.22 -22.12
CA VAL A 10 4.30 3.14 -23.09
C VAL A 10 4.62 2.12 -24.19
N SER A 11 5.86 2.08 -24.67
CA SER A 11 6.26 1.16 -25.73
C SER A 11 6.13 -0.31 -25.32
N VAL A 12 6.51 -0.65 -24.08
CA VAL A 12 6.36 -2.02 -23.57
C VAL A 12 4.88 -2.42 -23.49
N LEU A 13 4.03 -1.54 -22.94
CA LEU A 13 2.60 -1.83 -22.80
C LEU A 13 1.91 -2.04 -24.15
N ILE A 14 2.23 -1.19 -25.13
CA ILE A 14 1.71 -1.29 -26.49
C ILE A 14 2.23 -2.56 -27.17
N PHE A 15 3.54 -2.84 -27.03
CA PHE A 15 4.13 -4.04 -27.61
C PHE A 15 3.43 -5.31 -27.11
N ILE A 16 3.17 -5.42 -25.82
CA ILE A 16 2.49 -6.57 -25.21
C ILE A 16 1.07 -6.71 -25.75
N HIS A 17 0.33 -5.61 -25.86
CA HIS A 17 -1.00 -5.57 -26.43
C HIS A 17 -1.02 -6.06 -27.88
N GLU A 18 -0.22 -5.45 -28.75
CA GLU A 18 -0.15 -5.80 -30.16
C GLU A 18 0.40 -7.23 -30.37
N ALA A 19 1.35 -7.66 -29.52
CA ALA A 19 1.88 -9.01 -29.55
C ALA A 19 0.79 -10.07 -29.27
N GLY A 20 -0.20 -9.74 -28.43
CA GLY A 20 -1.38 -10.58 -28.21
C GLY A 20 -2.15 -10.82 -29.51
N HIS A 21 -2.57 -9.77 -30.20
CA HIS A 21 -3.27 -9.87 -31.49
C HIS A 21 -2.44 -10.62 -32.53
N PHE A 22 -1.16 -10.26 -32.63
CA PHE A 22 -0.22 -10.87 -33.56
C PHE A 22 -0.07 -12.39 -33.34
N ALA A 23 0.18 -12.80 -32.12
CA ALA A 23 0.42 -14.19 -31.78
C ALA A 23 -0.80 -15.05 -32.14
N PHE A 24 -2.00 -14.65 -31.71
CA PHE A 24 -3.22 -15.42 -31.97
C PHE A 24 -3.65 -15.35 -33.43
N ALA A 25 -3.41 -14.23 -34.15
CA ALA A 25 -3.61 -14.18 -35.60
C ALA A 25 -2.74 -15.22 -36.31
N LYS A 26 -1.46 -15.33 -35.95
CA LYS A 26 -0.54 -16.33 -36.53
C LYS A 26 -0.93 -17.78 -36.15
N ILE A 27 -1.29 -18.04 -34.89
CA ILE A 27 -1.73 -19.36 -34.42
C ILE A 27 -2.94 -19.84 -35.22
N PHE A 28 -3.88 -18.95 -35.51
CA PHE A 28 -5.08 -19.31 -36.27
C PHE A 28 -4.93 -19.24 -37.80
N GLY A 29 -3.72 -18.93 -38.28
CA GLY A 29 -3.37 -18.96 -39.71
C GLY A 29 -3.75 -17.67 -40.46
N VAL A 30 -4.09 -16.59 -39.78
CA VAL A 30 -4.34 -15.28 -40.39
C VAL A 30 -3.01 -14.69 -40.89
N LYS A 31 -3.00 -14.20 -42.12
CA LYS A 31 -1.82 -13.51 -42.69
C LYS A 31 -1.71 -12.10 -42.11
N VAL A 32 -0.60 -11.86 -41.39
CA VAL A 32 -0.29 -10.56 -40.82
C VAL A 32 0.69 -9.84 -41.76
N LEU A 33 0.30 -8.68 -42.26
CA LEU A 33 1.08 -7.87 -43.20
C LEU A 33 2.10 -6.99 -42.48
N THR A 34 1.67 -6.34 -41.40
CA THR A 34 2.53 -5.41 -40.65
C THR A 34 2.27 -5.57 -39.16
N PHE A 35 3.37 -5.60 -38.39
CA PHE A 35 3.38 -5.45 -36.95
C PHE A 35 4.15 -4.17 -36.62
N SER A 36 3.50 -3.19 -36.01
CA SER A 36 4.12 -1.90 -35.71
C SER A 36 3.93 -1.50 -34.25
N VAL A 37 5.02 -1.10 -33.60
CA VAL A 37 5.00 -0.38 -32.34
C VAL A 37 5.24 1.09 -32.64
N GLY A 38 4.28 1.94 -32.29
CA GLY A 38 4.28 3.35 -32.63
C GLY A 38 3.63 3.65 -33.98
N PHE A 39 3.26 4.91 -34.14
CA PHE A 39 2.65 5.46 -35.36
C PHE A 39 3.61 6.40 -36.10
N GLY A 40 3.22 6.81 -37.35
CA GLY A 40 3.92 7.78 -38.17
C GLY A 40 5.03 7.19 -39.03
N PRO A 41 6.04 8.00 -39.42
CA PRO A 41 7.17 7.54 -40.19
C PRO A 41 7.91 6.40 -39.52
N LYS A 42 8.35 5.40 -40.30
CA LYS A 42 9.01 4.20 -39.77
C LYS A 42 10.48 4.50 -39.48
N LEU A 43 10.91 4.47 -38.21
CA LEU A 43 12.31 4.59 -37.78
C LEU A 43 13.10 3.32 -38.11
N VAL A 44 12.49 2.17 -37.84
CA VAL A 44 13.06 0.85 -38.09
C VAL A 44 12.05 0.04 -38.90
N LYS A 45 12.56 -0.68 -39.89
CA LYS A 45 11.76 -1.54 -40.76
C LYS A 45 12.53 -2.81 -41.02
N ILE A 46 11.99 -3.94 -40.59
CA ILE A 46 12.57 -5.26 -40.79
C ILE A 46 11.54 -6.09 -41.56
N ARG A 47 11.90 -6.57 -42.73
CA ARG A 47 11.00 -7.38 -43.57
C ARG A 47 11.24 -8.87 -43.28
N GLY A 48 10.26 -9.51 -42.67
CA GLY A 48 10.21 -10.95 -42.51
C GLY A 48 9.67 -11.65 -43.77
N ARG A 49 9.43 -12.97 -43.72
CA ARG A 49 8.88 -13.73 -44.87
C ARG A 49 7.48 -13.24 -45.30
N GLU A 50 6.61 -12.96 -44.35
CA GLU A 50 5.21 -12.55 -44.56
C GLU A 50 4.84 -11.24 -43.87
N THR A 51 5.56 -10.87 -42.80
CA THR A 51 5.22 -9.73 -41.95
C THR A 51 6.34 -8.71 -41.98
N GLU A 52 5.99 -7.45 -42.13
CA GLU A 52 6.87 -6.31 -41.95
C GLU A 52 6.82 -5.85 -40.49
N TYR A 53 7.94 -5.85 -39.79
CA TYR A 53 8.07 -5.37 -38.41
C TYR A 53 8.58 -3.93 -38.42
N CYS A 54 7.88 -3.05 -37.72
CA CYS A 54 8.18 -1.62 -37.74
C CYS A 54 8.20 -1.02 -36.33
N ILE A 55 9.04 0.04 -36.18
CA ILE A 55 8.98 0.96 -35.05
C ILE A 55 8.69 2.35 -35.62
N GLY A 56 7.59 2.95 -35.19
CA GLY A 56 7.18 4.30 -35.59
C GLY A 56 7.87 5.39 -34.75
N VAL A 57 7.93 6.62 -35.29
CA VAL A 57 8.50 7.79 -34.60
C VAL A 57 7.70 8.16 -33.36
N LEU A 58 6.37 8.03 -33.40
CA LEU A 58 5.49 8.39 -32.30
C LEU A 58 5.21 7.16 -31.45
N PRO A 59 5.69 7.11 -30.20
CA PRO A 59 5.54 5.93 -29.33
C PRO A 59 4.13 5.81 -28.73
N PHE A 60 3.13 6.48 -29.33
CA PHE A 60 1.74 6.44 -28.89
C PHE A 60 0.96 5.46 -29.77
N GLY A 61 0.70 4.24 -29.24
CA GLY A 61 -0.06 3.22 -29.94
C GLY A 61 0.79 2.29 -30.81
N GLY A 62 0.12 1.33 -31.42
CA GLY A 62 0.67 0.33 -32.33
C GLY A 62 -0.43 -0.20 -33.22
N PHE A 63 -0.12 -1.14 -34.10
CA PHE A 63 -1.13 -1.85 -34.86
C PHE A 63 -0.62 -3.16 -35.43
N VAL A 64 -1.52 -4.12 -35.52
CA VAL A 64 -1.33 -5.37 -36.27
C VAL A 64 -2.20 -5.33 -37.52
N LYS A 65 -1.59 -5.10 -38.67
CA LYS A 65 -2.32 -5.11 -39.94
C LYS A 65 -2.47 -6.53 -40.45
N MET A 66 -3.68 -7.06 -40.29
CA MET A 66 -4.06 -8.37 -40.82
C MET A 66 -4.52 -8.22 -42.28
N LEU A 67 -4.52 -9.32 -43.03
CA LEU A 67 -5.09 -9.38 -44.34
C LEU A 67 -6.63 -9.34 -44.22
N GLU A 68 -7.28 -8.27 -44.69
CA GLU A 68 -8.73 -8.05 -44.65
C GLU A 68 -9.34 -7.94 -46.04
N GLU A 69 -10.54 -8.51 -46.22
CA GLU A 69 -11.30 -8.36 -47.47
C GLU A 69 -11.81 -6.91 -47.62
N GLY A 70 -11.57 -6.33 -48.79
CA GLY A 70 -12.09 -4.99 -49.15
C GLY A 70 -11.28 -3.81 -48.60
N LYS A 71 -10.34 -3.99 -47.70
CA LYS A 71 -9.46 -2.91 -47.20
C LYS A 71 -8.02 -2.97 -47.72
N SER A 72 -7.60 -4.09 -48.31
CA SER A 72 -6.29 -4.22 -48.94
C SER A 72 -6.29 -3.55 -50.30
N ARG A 73 -5.34 -2.62 -50.55
CA ARG A 73 -5.14 -1.98 -51.85
C ARG A 73 -4.65 -2.96 -52.94
N GLU A 74 -4.14 -4.12 -52.54
CA GLU A 74 -3.67 -5.18 -53.42
C GLU A 74 -4.73 -6.27 -53.52
N ALA A 75 -4.91 -6.82 -54.74
CA ALA A 75 -5.82 -7.94 -54.95
C ALA A 75 -5.36 -9.15 -54.13
N ILE A 76 -6.27 -9.70 -53.35
CA ILE A 76 -5.97 -10.88 -52.52
C ILE A 76 -5.72 -12.06 -53.48
N LEU A 77 -4.52 -12.67 -53.35
CA LEU A 77 -4.17 -13.85 -54.12
C LEU A 77 -5.14 -14.99 -53.78
N PRO A 78 -5.54 -15.83 -54.74
CA PRO A 78 -6.46 -16.93 -54.50
C PRO A 78 -6.03 -17.87 -53.37
N GLU A 79 -4.71 -18.05 -53.21
CA GLU A 79 -4.08 -18.86 -52.16
C GLU A 79 -4.18 -18.26 -50.77
N ASP A 80 -4.36 -16.93 -50.66
CA ASP A 80 -4.45 -16.23 -49.37
C ASP A 80 -5.90 -15.95 -48.94
N ARG A 81 -6.91 -16.26 -49.73
CA ARG A 81 -8.32 -16.00 -49.37
C ARG A 81 -8.75 -16.65 -48.07
N HIS A 82 -8.28 -17.86 -47.78
CA HIS A 82 -8.58 -18.56 -46.55
C HIS A 82 -7.80 -18.04 -45.33
N ARG A 83 -6.85 -17.15 -45.55
CA ARG A 83 -5.97 -16.52 -44.54
C ARG A 83 -6.37 -15.10 -44.18
N THR A 84 -7.53 -14.63 -44.71
CA THR A 84 -8.08 -13.33 -44.30
C THR A 84 -8.69 -13.41 -42.92
N PHE A 85 -8.76 -12.28 -42.21
CA PHE A 85 -9.38 -12.21 -40.88
C PHE A 85 -10.88 -12.59 -40.96
N GLU A 86 -11.59 -12.09 -41.97
CA GLU A 86 -13.01 -12.33 -42.18
C GLU A 86 -13.33 -13.80 -42.54
N SER A 87 -12.42 -14.51 -43.18
CA SER A 87 -12.61 -15.94 -43.51
C SER A 87 -12.54 -16.86 -42.33
N GLN A 88 -12.02 -16.37 -41.18
CA GLN A 88 -11.93 -17.16 -39.96
C GLN A 88 -13.28 -17.32 -39.27
N LYS A 89 -13.48 -18.49 -38.63
CA LYS A 89 -14.66 -18.74 -37.81
C LYS A 89 -14.82 -17.67 -36.73
N LEU A 90 -16.05 -17.28 -36.39
CA LEU A 90 -16.37 -16.20 -35.46
C LEU A 90 -15.60 -16.30 -34.12
N TRP A 91 -15.56 -17.49 -33.53
CA TRP A 91 -14.85 -17.69 -32.27
C TRP A 91 -13.34 -17.40 -32.37
N LYS A 92 -12.69 -17.71 -33.51
CA LYS A 92 -11.27 -17.39 -33.71
C LYS A 92 -11.06 -15.88 -33.78
N ARG A 93 -11.95 -15.16 -34.48
CA ARG A 93 -11.91 -13.69 -34.56
C ARG A 93 -12.10 -13.06 -33.18
N ILE A 94 -13.02 -13.59 -32.36
CA ILE A 94 -13.21 -13.16 -30.97
C ILE A 94 -11.91 -13.34 -30.18
N VAL A 95 -11.30 -14.51 -30.23
CA VAL A 95 -10.05 -14.79 -29.50
C VAL A 95 -8.91 -13.89 -29.96
N ILE A 96 -8.75 -13.66 -31.27
CA ILE A 96 -7.71 -12.74 -31.80
C ILE A 96 -7.89 -11.33 -31.22
N VAL A 97 -9.13 -10.81 -31.24
CA VAL A 97 -9.41 -9.45 -30.73
C VAL A 97 -9.29 -9.39 -29.20
N MET A 98 -9.71 -10.42 -28.49
CA MET A 98 -9.52 -10.46 -27.04
C MET A 98 -8.06 -10.64 -26.60
N ALA A 99 -7.20 -11.15 -27.47
CA ALA A 99 -5.82 -11.48 -27.12
C ALA A 99 -5.00 -10.22 -26.77
N GLY A 100 -5.22 -9.08 -27.42
CA GLY A 100 -4.56 -7.82 -27.06
C GLY A 100 -4.86 -7.38 -25.62
N PRO A 101 -6.12 -7.06 -25.30
CA PRO A 101 -6.52 -6.75 -23.92
C PRO A 101 -6.17 -7.85 -22.92
N GLY A 102 -6.35 -9.12 -23.33
CA GLY A 102 -6.03 -10.27 -22.49
C GLY A 102 -4.56 -10.32 -22.11
N MET A 103 -3.64 -10.04 -23.02
CA MET A 103 -2.22 -9.97 -22.71
C MET A 103 -1.90 -8.83 -21.74
N ASN A 104 -2.55 -7.69 -21.86
CA ASN A 104 -2.38 -6.58 -20.91
C ASN A 104 -2.91 -6.90 -19.50
N VAL A 105 -3.87 -7.81 -19.37
CA VAL A 105 -4.35 -8.30 -18.07
C VAL A 105 -3.46 -9.42 -17.52
N LEU A 106 -2.86 -10.25 -18.37
CA LEU A 106 -2.00 -11.36 -17.96
C LEU A 106 -0.55 -10.92 -17.68
N PHE A 107 -0.05 -9.94 -18.43
CA PHE A 107 1.32 -9.44 -18.28
C PHE A 107 1.65 -8.91 -16.88
N PRO A 108 0.75 -8.21 -16.17
CA PRO A 108 0.95 -7.79 -14.79
C PRO A 108 1.29 -8.92 -13.83
N ILE A 109 0.79 -10.14 -14.05
CA ILE A 109 1.13 -11.30 -13.23
C ILE A 109 2.66 -11.52 -13.26
N LEU A 110 3.28 -11.42 -14.45
CA LEU A 110 4.74 -11.57 -14.58
C LEU A 110 5.49 -10.39 -13.94
N LEU A 111 4.98 -9.16 -14.13
CA LEU A 111 5.57 -7.97 -13.55
C LEU A 111 5.54 -8.02 -12.02
N TYR A 112 4.38 -8.29 -11.42
CA TYR A 112 4.26 -8.43 -9.97
C TYR A 112 5.07 -9.63 -9.45
N THR A 113 5.10 -10.75 -10.20
CA THR A 113 5.95 -11.89 -9.84
C THR A 113 7.41 -11.46 -9.75
N SER A 114 7.90 -10.64 -10.70
CA SER A 114 9.29 -10.14 -10.63
C SER A 114 9.54 -9.27 -9.41
N VAL A 115 8.57 -8.41 -9.05
CA VAL A 115 8.65 -7.54 -7.86
C VAL A 115 8.66 -8.36 -6.58
N PHE A 116 7.73 -9.29 -6.41
CA PHE A 116 7.64 -10.12 -5.19
C PHE A 116 8.74 -11.19 -5.10
N TYR A 117 9.39 -11.52 -6.21
CA TYR A 117 10.55 -12.41 -6.20
C TYR A 117 11.77 -11.77 -5.51
N GLU A 118 11.81 -10.44 -5.39
CA GLU A 118 12.83 -9.73 -4.63
C GLU A 118 12.67 -9.89 -3.11
N ASP A 119 11.46 -10.26 -2.61
CA ASP A 119 11.19 -10.44 -1.19
C ASP A 119 11.89 -11.70 -0.67
N ARG A 120 13.13 -11.52 -0.19
CA ARG A 120 14.02 -12.60 0.28
C ARG A 120 13.71 -13.05 1.69
N GLU A 121 13.15 -12.16 2.49
CA GLU A 121 12.90 -12.35 3.91
C GLU A 121 11.50 -11.89 4.26
N PHE A 122 10.90 -12.55 5.23
CA PHE A 122 9.64 -12.16 5.85
C PHE A 122 9.86 -11.82 7.31
N LEU A 123 8.92 -11.06 7.88
CA LEU A 123 8.87 -10.89 9.33
C LEU A 123 8.65 -12.25 9.99
N SER A 124 9.43 -12.51 11.03
CA SER A 124 9.32 -13.72 11.86
C SER A 124 7.93 -13.82 12.50
N PRO A 125 7.37 -15.03 12.69
CA PRO A 125 6.07 -15.21 13.32
C PRO A 125 6.14 -15.01 14.85
N VAL A 126 6.85 -13.97 15.28
CA VAL A 126 7.00 -13.58 16.69
C VAL A 126 6.12 -12.39 16.99
N VAL A 127 5.42 -12.45 18.11
CA VAL A 127 4.59 -11.34 18.58
C VAL A 127 5.50 -10.23 19.09
N GLY A 128 5.50 -9.09 18.43
CA GLY A 128 6.24 -7.89 18.84
C GLY A 128 5.43 -7.03 19.81
N SER A 129 4.13 -6.89 19.53
CA SER A 129 3.21 -6.16 20.40
C SER A 129 1.79 -6.75 20.32
N VAL A 130 1.00 -6.55 21.37
CA VAL A 130 -0.40 -6.96 21.45
C VAL A 130 -1.25 -5.72 21.65
N LEU A 131 -2.28 -5.56 20.82
CA LEU A 131 -3.20 -4.44 20.88
C LEU A 131 -4.21 -4.63 22.02
N PRO A 132 -4.32 -3.68 22.96
CA PRO A 132 -5.27 -3.74 24.06
C PRO A 132 -6.73 -3.88 23.58
N GLY A 133 -7.52 -4.69 24.29
CA GLY A 133 -8.93 -4.92 23.97
C GLY A 133 -9.18 -5.81 22.75
N LYS A 134 -8.14 -6.32 22.09
CA LYS A 134 -8.26 -7.26 20.98
C LYS A 134 -8.16 -8.72 21.46
N PRO A 135 -8.56 -9.71 20.63
CA PRO A 135 -8.63 -11.13 21.06
C PRO A 135 -7.35 -11.71 21.69
N ALA A 136 -6.19 -11.19 21.32
CA ALA A 136 -4.91 -11.64 21.86
C ALA A 136 -4.56 -10.98 23.21
N ASP A 137 -5.25 -9.90 23.62
CA ASP A 137 -4.95 -9.17 24.86
C ASP A 137 -5.13 -10.08 26.09
N GLY A 138 -4.12 -10.11 26.97
CA GLY A 138 -4.06 -10.96 28.13
C GLY A 138 -3.82 -12.47 27.86
N LYS A 139 -3.79 -12.90 26.59
CA LYS A 139 -3.57 -14.29 26.19
C LYS A 139 -2.20 -14.50 25.54
N LEU A 140 -1.83 -13.64 24.61
CA LEU A 140 -0.51 -13.58 24.00
C LEU A 140 0.31 -12.44 24.63
N MET A 141 1.62 -12.55 24.53
CA MET A 141 2.54 -11.53 25.00
C MET A 141 3.69 -11.32 24.00
N PRO A 142 4.36 -10.17 24.05
CA PRO A 142 5.57 -9.96 23.26
C PRO A 142 6.57 -11.10 23.47
N GLU A 143 7.25 -11.48 22.38
CA GLU A 143 8.19 -12.60 22.25
C GLU A 143 7.55 -14.00 22.15
N ASP A 144 6.23 -14.16 22.23
CA ASP A 144 5.59 -15.42 21.86
C ASP A 144 5.87 -15.70 20.38
N ARG A 145 6.48 -16.85 20.08
CA ARG A 145 6.66 -17.32 18.71
C ARG A 145 5.49 -18.20 18.33
N ILE A 146 4.72 -17.81 17.33
CA ILE A 146 3.61 -18.61 16.79
C ILE A 146 4.20 -19.81 16.04
N VAL A 147 3.86 -21.02 16.48
CA VAL A 147 4.35 -22.29 15.92
C VAL A 147 3.35 -22.86 14.93
N SER A 148 2.05 -22.84 15.28
CA SER A 148 0.99 -23.33 14.41
C SER A 148 -0.36 -22.66 14.71
N ILE A 149 -1.25 -22.69 13.71
CA ILE A 149 -2.65 -22.23 13.82
C ILE A 149 -3.54 -23.35 13.29
N ASP A 150 -4.47 -23.88 14.11
CA ASP A 150 -5.33 -25.02 13.80
C ASP A 150 -4.54 -26.22 13.25
N GLY A 151 -3.36 -26.49 13.79
CA GLY A 151 -2.47 -27.57 13.37
C GLY A 151 -1.67 -27.29 12.07
N HIS A 152 -1.85 -26.12 11.45
CA HIS A 152 -1.03 -25.69 10.31
C HIS A 152 0.24 -25.01 10.81
N PRO A 153 1.44 -25.55 10.53
CA PRO A 153 2.70 -24.91 10.92
C PRO A 153 2.83 -23.53 10.28
N VAL A 154 3.48 -22.61 10.97
CA VAL A 154 3.69 -21.23 10.53
C VAL A 154 5.18 -20.92 10.55
N ALA A 155 5.71 -20.51 9.40
CA ALA A 155 7.13 -20.12 9.26
C ALA A 155 7.32 -18.59 9.26
N SER A 156 6.29 -17.80 8.93
CA SER A 156 6.39 -16.36 8.75
C SER A 156 5.14 -15.62 9.23
N PHE A 157 5.28 -14.33 9.54
CA PHE A 157 4.13 -13.52 9.97
C PHE A 157 3.05 -13.33 8.88
N PRO A 158 3.38 -13.17 7.59
CA PRO A 158 2.37 -13.21 6.52
C PRO A 158 1.49 -14.47 6.53
N GLU A 159 2.07 -15.65 6.85
CA GLU A 159 1.28 -16.87 6.97
C GLU A 159 0.30 -16.83 8.15
N VAL A 160 0.72 -16.22 9.27
CA VAL A 160 -0.19 -15.95 10.41
C VAL A 160 -1.38 -15.13 9.95
N GLN A 161 -1.13 -14.04 9.22
CA GLN A 161 -2.18 -13.16 8.72
C GLN A 161 -3.11 -13.90 7.74
N ASP A 162 -2.57 -14.65 6.80
CA ASP A 162 -3.34 -15.42 5.80
C ASP A 162 -4.25 -16.48 6.45
N LEU A 163 -3.76 -17.16 7.49
CA LEU A 163 -4.54 -18.16 8.22
C LEU A 163 -5.64 -17.54 9.09
N VAL A 164 -5.35 -16.42 9.75
CA VAL A 164 -6.31 -15.70 10.61
C VAL A 164 -7.39 -15.02 9.77
N ALA A 165 -7.02 -14.38 8.65
CA ALA A 165 -7.93 -13.60 7.81
C ALA A 165 -9.15 -14.41 7.31
N LYS A 166 -9.01 -15.72 7.15
CA LYS A 166 -10.06 -16.64 6.68
C LYS A 166 -10.98 -17.16 7.80
N ARG A 167 -10.76 -16.75 9.06
CA ARG A 167 -11.40 -17.36 10.24
C ARG A 167 -12.15 -16.35 11.12
N ALA A 168 -12.71 -15.31 10.52
CA ALA A 168 -13.52 -14.33 11.23
C ALA A 168 -14.61 -14.98 12.09
N GLY A 169 -14.71 -14.62 13.36
CA GLY A 169 -15.72 -15.08 14.30
C GLY A 169 -15.62 -16.56 14.73
N LYS A 170 -14.65 -17.32 14.19
CA LYS A 170 -14.42 -18.73 14.58
C LYS A 170 -13.28 -18.79 15.60
N VAL A 171 -13.40 -19.65 16.58
CA VAL A 171 -12.29 -19.91 17.50
C VAL A 171 -11.18 -20.63 16.72
N VAL A 172 -9.96 -20.13 16.83
CA VAL A 172 -8.74 -20.71 16.27
C VAL A 172 -7.82 -21.11 17.41
N ARG A 173 -7.25 -22.30 17.33
CA ARG A 173 -6.21 -22.77 18.26
C ARG A 173 -4.86 -22.31 17.75
N VAL A 174 -4.19 -21.46 18.51
CA VAL A 174 -2.85 -20.95 18.25
C VAL A 174 -1.87 -21.61 19.20
N VAL A 175 -0.90 -22.33 18.68
CA VAL A 175 0.21 -22.88 19.48
C VAL A 175 1.34 -21.87 19.44
N VAL A 176 1.81 -21.44 20.61
CA VAL A 176 2.94 -20.52 20.74
C VAL A 176 4.06 -21.13 21.57
N SER A 177 5.29 -20.86 21.20
CA SER A 177 6.47 -21.12 22.03
C SER A 177 6.76 -19.88 22.89
N ARG A 178 6.60 -20.02 24.19
CA ARG A 178 6.87 -19.01 25.23
C ARG A 178 7.97 -19.51 26.17
N ASP A 179 9.10 -18.81 26.22
CA ASP A 179 10.27 -19.19 27.00
C ASP A 179 10.72 -20.66 26.78
N GLY A 180 10.58 -21.14 25.51
CA GLY A 180 10.92 -22.51 25.12
C GLY A 180 9.86 -23.57 25.43
N THR A 181 8.70 -23.19 25.99
CA THR A 181 7.58 -24.09 26.29
C THR A 181 6.42 -23.80 25.34
N GLU A 182 5.86 -24.84 24.74
CA GLU A 182 4.66 -24.68 23.92
C GLU A 182 3.41 -24.49 24.78
N LYS A 183 2.56 -23.57 24.37
CA LYS A 183 1.27 -23.26 24.99
C LYS A 183 0.19 -23.16 23.93
N ASP A 184 -0.95 -23.77 24.21
CA ASP A 184 -2.16 -23.66 23.42
C ASP A 184 -2.95 -22.42 23.86
N VAL A 185 -3.36 -21.59 22.91
CA VAL A 185 -4.15 -20.38 23.14
C VAL A 185 -5.31 -20.34 22.16
N ASP A 186 -6.53 -20.36 22.70
CA ASP A 186 -7.74 -20.21 21.88
C ASP A 186 -8.06 -18.72 21.70
N LEU A 187 -8.11 -18.29 20.44
CA LEU A 187 -8.41 -16.91 20.01
C LEU A 187 -9.61 -16.89 19.09
N GLN A 188 -10.42 -15.86 19.18
CA GLN A 188 -11.53 -15.64 18.25
C GLN A 188 -11.26 -14.37 17.44
N PRO A 189 -10.76 -14.48 16.19
CA PRO A 189 -10.49 -13.32 15.35
C PRO A 189 -11.73 -12.47 15.15
N VAL A 190 -11.59 -11.16 15.31
CA VAL A 190 -12.65 -10.19 15.07
C VAL A 190 -12.53 -9.61 13.68
N GLU A 191 -13.68 -9.36 13.05
CA GLU A 191 -13.73 -8.69 11.75
C GLU A 191 -13.46 -7.21 11.95
N GLU A 192 -12.42 -6.70 11.32
CA GLU A 192 -12.09 -5.29 11.25
C GLU A 192 -12.34 -4.77 9.84
N ILE A 193 -12.90 -3.58 9.75
CA ILE A 193 -13.11 -2.89 8.49
C ILE A 193 -11.86 -2.07 8.22
N GLU A 194 -11.17 -2.40 7.15
CA GLU A 194 -10.01 -1.67 6.67
C GLU A 194 -10.41 -0.87 5.43
N GLU A 195 -10.27 0.44 5.51
CA GLU A 195 -10.49 1.32 4.37
C GLU A 195 -9.29 1.19 3.44
N LEU A 196 -9.57 0.91 2.17
CA LEU A 196 -8.54 0.82 1.14
C LEU A 196 -8.30 2.20 0.53
N GLU A 197 -7.05 2.57 0.36
CA GLU A 197 -6.69 3.79 -0.36
C GLU A 197 -6.85 3.58 -1.88
N PRO A 198 -7.28 4.60 -2.63
CA PRO A 198 -7.68 5.93 -2.15
C PRO A 198 -9.09 5.94 -1.52
N LEU A 199 -9.23 6.69 -0.44
CA LEU A 199 -10.45 6.77 0.37
C LEU A 199 -11.70 7.23 -0.41
N GLU A 200 -11.50 7.98 -1.51
CA GLU A 200 -12.59 8.45 -2.37
C GLU A 200 -13.38 7.32 -3.03
N LEU A 201 -12.79 6.15 -3.17
CA LEU A 201 -13.50 4.99 -3.71
C LEU A 201 -14.42 4.32 -2.68
N GLU A 202 -14.35 4.74 -1.40
CA GLU A 202 -15.12 4.13 -0.31
C GLU A 202 -15.02 2.60 -0.31
N MET A 203 -13.86 2.08 -0.71
CA MET A 203 -13.61 0.64 -0.70
C MET A 203 -13.25 0.22 0.71
N VAL A 204 -13.96 -0.74 1.22
CA VAL A 204 -13.67 -1.36 2.50
C VAL A 204 -13.35 -2.84 2.31
N GLN A 205 -12.37 -3.30 3.03
CA GLN A 205 -12.05 -4.72 3.13
C GLN A 205 -12.31 -5.18 4.57
N LYS A 206 -13.05 -6.26 4.71
CA LYS A 206 -13.24 -6.92 5.99
C LYS A 206 -12.10 -7.93 6.17
N VAL A 207 -11.31 -7.71 7.20
CA VAL A 207 -10.16 -8.57 7.52
C VAL A 207 -10.30 -9.07 8.95
N ALA A 208 -10.20 -10.38 9.14
CA ALA A 208 -10.18 -10.92 10.49
C ALA A 208 -8.80 -10.74 11.12
N ARG A 209 -8.76 -10.20 12.33
CA ARG A 209 -7.53 -9.93 13.07
C ARG A 209 -7.64 -10.42 14.52
N ILE A 210 -6.49 -10.77 15.10
CA ILE A 210 -6.37 -11.14 16.51
C ILE A 210 -5.72 -10.06 17.37
N GLY A 211 -5.29 -8.95 16.76
CA GLY A 211 -4.71 -7.81 17.46
C GLY A 211 -3.25 -7.99 17.87
N ILE A 212 -2.41 -8.55 17.01
CA ILE A 212 -0.95 -8.64 17.19
C ILE A 212 -0.20 -7.93 16.08
N SER A 213 1.02 -7.48 16.39
CA SER A 213 1.98 -6.96 15.41
C SER A 213 3.33 -7.67 15.59
N PRO A 214 4.08 -7.95 14.50
CA PRO A 214 5.43 -8.53 14.60
C PRO A 214 6.50 -7.50 14.97
N THR A 215 6.15 -6.21 14.97
CA THR A 215 7.10 -5.12 15.20
C THR A 215 7.29 -4.86 16.69
N PHE A 216 8.54 -4.80 17.12
CA PHE A 216 8.93 -4.43 18.46
C PHE A 216 9.21 -2.92 18.56
N ALA A 217 8.86 -2.31 19.69
CA ALA A 217 9.28 -0.95 20.00
C ALA A 217 10.75 -0.91 20.38
N ALA A 218 11.47 0.13 19.95
CA ALA A 218 12.79 0.43 20.46
C ALA A 218 12.71 0.84 21.96
N PRO A 219 13.79 0.73 22.72
CA PRO A 219 13.79 0.97 24.17
C PRO A 219 13.79 2.47 24.50
N VAL A 220 12.78 3.19 24.04
CA VAL A 220 12.53 4.60 24.36
C VAL A 220 11.56 4.65 25.54
N ILE A 221 11.95 5.37 26.59
CA ILE A 221 11.23 5.38 27.85
C ILE A 221 10.37 6.62 28.06
N GLY A 222 9.28 6.43 28.79
CA GLY A 222 8.53 7.48 29.47
C GLY A 222 8.82 7.48 30.96
N VAL A 223 8.88 8.68 31.56
CA VAL A 223 9.10 8.87 33.02
C VAL A 223 7.98 9.76 33.54
N PRO A 224 6.84 9.17 33.99
CA PRO A 224 5.62 9.93 34.31
C PRO A 224 5.69 10.68 35.65
N ARG A 225 6.63 10.35 36.54
CA ARG A 225 6.71 10.96 37.88
C ARG A 225 8.08 11.50 38.18
N ILE A 226 8.13 12.75 38.64
CA ILE A 226 9.36 13.46 39.01
C ILE A 226 10.03 12.93 40.28
N ASP A 227 9.30 12.19 41.10
CA ASP A 227 9.80 11.56 42.34
C ASP A 227 10.26 10.11 42.17
N SER A 228 10.16 9.57 40.94
CA SER A 228 10.50 8.17 40.63
C SER A 228 12.01 7.91 40.69
N PRO A 229 12.43 6.64 40.93
CA PRO A 229 13.83 6.25 40.87
C PRO A 229 14.51 6.62 39.55
N ALA A 230 13.83 6.44 38.41
CA ALA A 230 14.35 6.82 37.09
C ALA A 230 14.62 8.32 37.00
N TYR A 231 13.68 9.15 37.45
CA TYR A 231 13.85 10.60 37.40
C TYR A 231 15.01 11.07 38.31
N ARG A 232 15.13 10.50 39.52
CA ARG A 232 16.25 10.79 40.44
C ARG A 232 17.60 10.35 39.88
N ALA A 233 17.61 9.25 39.10
CA ALA A 233 18.80 8.78 38.39
C ALA A 233 19.20 9.69 37.20
N GLY A 234 18.40 10.71 36.86
CA GLY A 234 18.66 11.61 35.78
C GLY A 234 18.04 11.18 34.43
N LEU A 235 17.30 10.08 34.38
CA LEU A 235 16.56 9.64 33.19
C LEU A 235 15.34 10.55 32.93
N ARG A 236 14.99 10.74 31.66
CA ARG A 236 13.88 11.59 31.20
C ARG A 236 13.06 10.87 30.14
N THR A 237 11.83 11.32 29.97
CA THR A 237 10.99 10.91 28.85
C THR A 237 11.71 11.14 27.52
N PHE A 238 11.61 10.18 26.62
CA PHE A 238 12.28 10.05 25.33
C PHE A 238 13.78 9.69 25.40
N ASP A 239 14.34 9.36 26.56
CA ASP A 239 15.65 8.71 26.60
C ASP A 239 15.55 7.33 25.95
N ARG A 240 16.44 7.05 24.99
CA ARG A 240 16.59 5.73 24.39
C ARG A 240 17.66 4.95 25.15
N ILE A 241 17.28 3.90 25.80
CA ILE A 241 18.21 3.04 26.56
C ILE A 241 19.01 2.20 25.58
N THR A 242 20.34 2.26 25.66
CA THR A 242 21.26 1.53 24.77
C THR A 242 21.91 0.34 25.45
N SER A 243 22.14 0.42 26.77
CA SER A 243 22.62 -0.71 27.56
C SER A 243 22.21 -0.65 29.03
N VAL A 244 22.17 -1.82 29.67
CA VAL A 244 22.01 -1.98 31.11
C VAL A 244 23.14 -2.89 31.60
N ASN A 245 23.95 -2.42 32.56
CA ASN A 245 25.15 -3.10 33.06
C ASN A 245 26.08 -3.60 31.95
N GLY A 246 26.26 -2.76 30.89
CA GLY A 246 27.07 -3.08 29.73
C GLY A 246 26.41 -4.06 28.73
N ARG A 247 25.26 -4.65 29.03
CA ARG A 247 24.51 -5.47 28.11
C ARG A 247 23.67 -4.60 27.19
N ARG A 248 23.84 -4.72 25.89
CA ARG A 248 23.11 -3.99 24.85
C ARG A 248 21.60 -4.27 24.92
N ILE A 249 20.80 -3.24 24.74
CA ILE A 249 19.34 -3.28 24.72
C ILE A 249 18.87 -2.73 23.37
N ASP A 250 18.21 -3.58 22.59
CA ASP A 250 17.71 -3.23 21.25
C ASP A 250 16.18 -3.07 21.21
N ARG A 251 15.45 -3.71 22.16
CA ARG A 251 13.98 -3.73 22.22
C ARG A 251 13.50 -3.30 23.61
N PHE A 252 12.34 -2.65 23.66
CA PHE A 252 11.73 -2.27 24.95
C PHE A 252 11.40 -3.50 25.82
N VAL A 253 11.00 -4.60 25.20
CA VAL A 253 10.73 -5.88 25.90
C VAL A 253 11.98 -6.41 26.63
N ASP A 254 13.17 -6.24 26.07
CA ASP A 254 14.42 -6.66 26.72
C ASP A 254 14.69 -5.83 27.99
N LEU A 255 14.41 -4.51 27.92
CA LEU A 255 14.50 -3.63 29.07
C LEU A 255 13.55 -4.06 30.19
N VAL A 256 12.26 -4.28 29.84
CA VAL A 256 11.24 -4.74 30.79
C VAL A 256 11.67 -6.06 31.45
N ARG A 257 12.18 -7.02 30.68
CA ARG A 257 12.64 -8.30 31.17
C ARG A 257 13.78 -8.15 32.19
N ILE A 258 14.75 -7.28 31.92
CA ILE A 258 15.87 -7.03 32.85
C ILE A 258 15.37 -6.37 34.13
N LEU A 259 14.53 -5.34 34.00
CA LEU A 259 14.01 -4.61 35.16
C LEU A 259 13.08 -5.47 36.03
N THR A 260 12.28 -6.33 35.43
CA THR A 260 11.40 -7.29 36.16
C THR A 260 12.22 -8.32 36.96
N LYS A 261 13.34 -8.82 36.39
CA LYS A 261 14.21 -9.81 37.06
C LYS A 261 15.09 -9.18 38.14
N ASN A 262 15.31 -7.87 38.09
CA ASN A 262 16.11 -7.17 39.11
C ASN A 262 15.34 -7.10 40.43
N ARG A 263 15.99 -7.49 41.56
CA ARG A 263 15.39 -7.52 42.90
C ARG A 263 15.67 -6.27 43.75
N GLY A 264 16.22 -5.22 43.19
CA GLY A 264 16.57 -3.99 43.89
C GLY A 264 18.06 -3.63 43.76
N ASP A 265 18.82 -4.43 43.01
CA ASP A 265 20.21 -4.11 42.74
C ASP A 265 20.34 -2.86 41.87
N THR A 266 21.38 -2.09 42.13
CA THR A 266 21.70 -0.89 41.37
C THR A 266 22.16 -1.23 39.96
N LEU A 267 21.58 -0.55 38.96
CA LEU A 267 21.84 -0.75 37.53
C LEU A 267 22.53 0.45 36.93
N THR A 268 23.57 0.20 36.13
CA THR A 268 24.19 1.22 35.30
C THR A 268 23.48 1.22 33.93
N ILE A 269 22.84 2.32 33.60
CA ILE A 269 22.05 2.50 32.37
C ILE A 269 22.76 3.49 31.47
N THR A 270 23.11 3.07 30.24
CA THR A 270 23.55 4.01 29.19
C THR A 270 22.36 4.35 28.33
N TYR A 271 22.22 5.64 28.02
CA TYR A 271 21.09 6.14 27.24
C TYR A 271 21.53 7.18 26.21
N MET A 272 20.69 7.43 25.22
CA MET A 272 20.79 8.52 24.27
C MET A 272 19.58 9.42 24.42
N ARG A 273 19.80 10.73 24.60
CA ARG A 273 18.78 11.75 24.81
C ARG A 273 18.67 12.66 23.60
N PRO A 274 17.48 12.89 23.03
CA PRO A 274 17.29 13.87 21.98
C PRO A 274 17.43 15.29 22.54
N THR A 275 18.41 16.06 22.07
CA THR A 275 18.72 17.42 22.56
C THR A 275 18.39 18.52 21.59
N ARG A 276 18.40 18.23 20.29
CA ARG A 276 17.99 19.15 19.23
C ARG A 276 17.17 18.37 18.22
N ALA A 277 15.87 18.42 18.33
CA ALA A 277 14.95 17.92 17.33
C ALA A 277 14.24 19.11 16.69
N GLU A 278 14.22 19.17 15.36
CA GLU A 278 13.17 19.93 14.71
C GLU A 278 11.85 19.23 15.07
N PRO A 279 10.83 20.01 15.51
CA PRO A 279 9.61 19.43 16.08
C PRO A 279 8.90 18.39 15.20
N GLU A 280 9.05 18.53 13.87
CA GLU A 280 8.42 17.64 12.88
C GLU A 280 9.32 16.45 12.49
N LEU A 281 10.62 16.47 12.82
CA LEU A 281 11.62 15.50 12.41
C LEU A 281 12.35 14.90 13.62
N PHE A 282 11.60 14.43 14.61
CA PHE A 282 12.15 13.88 15.85
C PHE A 282 13.12 12.69 15.61
N GLU A 283 12.96 11.99 14.50
CA GLU A 283 13.85 10.90 14.07
C GLU A 283 15.26 11.37 13.67
N LEU A 284 15.40 12.64 13.31
CA LEU A 284 16.68 13.29 12.93
C LEU A 284 17.29 14.10 14.09
N ALA A 285 16.81 13.90 15.32
CA ALA A 285 17.32 14.60 16.49
C ALA A 285 18.80 14.32 16.73
N VAL A 286 19.53 15.35 17.13
CA VAL A 286 20.87 15.17 17.69
C VAL A 286 20.73 14.47 19.04
N MET A 287 21.48 13.39 19.22
CA MET A 287 21.42 12.54 20.41
C MET A 287 22.67 12.70 21.26
N ASP A 288 22.50 13.10 22.52
CA ASP A 288 23.58 13.11 23.52
C ASP A 288 23.59 11.80 24.31
N MET A 289 24.78 11.23 24.46
CA MET A 289 24.96 10.03 25.27
C MET A 289 25.14 10.36 26.75
N GLY A 290 24.43 9.64 27.60
CA GLY A 290 24.52 9.76 29.04
C GLY A 290 24.59 8.40 29.75
N VAL A 291 24.99 8.44 31.01
CA VAL A 291 25.01 7.28 31.91
C VAL A 291 24.25 7.65 33.18
N ALA A 292 23.36 6.77 33.59
CA ALA A 292 22.56 6.91 34.82
C ALA A 292 22.75 5.71 35.72
N THR A 293 22.69 5.95 37.04
CA THR A 293 22.70 4.89 38.06
C THR A 293 21.30 4.77 38.63
N LEU A 294 20.60 3.71 38.28
CA LEU A 294 19.23 3.43 38.70
C LEU A 294 19.19 2.37 39.79
N THR A 295 18.61 2.71 40.92
CA THR A 295 18.30 1.72 41.98
C THR A 295 16.77 1.56 42.03
N PRO A 296 16.20 0.46 41.47
CA PRO A 296 14.77 0.18 41.56
C PRO A 296 14.32 0.04 43.02
N ALA A 297 13.07 0.41 43.30
CA ALA A 297 12.49 0.09 44.61
C ALA A 297 12.46 -1.43 44.83
N ALA A 298 12.67 -1.85 46.05
CA ALA A 298 12.63 -3.26 46.41
C ALA A 298 11.28 -3.89 46.05
N ARG A 299 11.31 -5.13 45.58
CA ARG A 299 10.09 -5.87 45.29
C ARG A 299 9.50 -6.34 46.62
N GLU A 300 8.27 -5.92 46.91
CA GLU A 300 7.50 -6.56 47.96
C GLU A 300 7.15 -7.98 47.49
N ASP A 301 7.55 -8.98 48.27
CA ASP A 301 7.36 -10.39 47.92
C ASP A 301 5.88 -10.78 48.20
N THR A 302 5.00 -10.29 47.31
CA THR A 302 3.55 -10.56 47.41
C THR A 302 3.18 -11.98 46.97
N GLY A 303 4.17 -12.82 46.63
CA GLY A 303 3.96 -14.21 46.17
C GLY A 303 3.25 -14.33 44.82
N THR A 304 2.84 -13.24 44.22
CA THR A 304 2.15 -13.22 42.92
C THR A 304 3.18 -13.14 41.80
N GLN A 305 3.41 -14.27 41.15
CA GLN A 305 4.18 -14.29 39.90
C GLN A 305 3.37 -13.53 38.87
N VAL A 306 3.95 -12.46 38.33
CA VAL A 306 3.29 -11.64 37.30
C VAL A 306 3.46 -12.35 35.96
N ASP A 307 2.48 -13.18 35.63
CA ASP A 307 2.54 -14.06 34.45
C ASP A 307 2.09 -13.39 33.15
N ASP A 308 1.46 -12.21 33.25
CA ASP A 308 1.02 -11.45 32.09
C ASP A 308 1.94 -10.26 31.78
N TRP A 309 1.97 -9.84 30.52
CA TRP A 309 2.80 -8.72 30.06
C TRP A 309 2.43 -7.40 30.73
N ALA A 310 1.14 -7.09 30.81
CA ALA A 310 0.65 -5.85 31.43
C ALA A 310 1.03 -5.75 32.91
N GLY A 311 1.08 -6.89 33.62
CA GLY A 311 1.56 -6.93 34.97
C GLY A 311 3.06 -6.68 35.10
N ARG A 312 3.87 -7.21 34.17
CA ARG A 312 5.31 -6.92 34.11
C ARG A 312 5.58 -5.43 33.89
N GLU A 313 4.87 -4.80 32.99
CA GLU A 313 4.98 -3.35 32.77
C GLU A 313 4.55 -2.54 33.98
N ARG A 314 3.46 -2.92 34.66
CA ARG A 314 3.02 -2.28 35.91
C ARG A 314 4.05 -2.43 37.04
N ASP A 315 4.66 -3.62 37.21
CA ASP A 315 5.74 -3.85 38.21
C ASP A 315 6.94 -2.95 37.91
N VAL A 316 7.40 -2.90 36.64
CA VAL A 316 8.50 -2.04 36.21
C VAL A 316 8.20 -0.57 36.48
N LEU A 317 7.00 -0.11 36.09
CA LEU A 317 6.58 1.28 36.31
C LEU A 317 6.54 1.63 37.80
N ALA A 318 5.97 0.75 38.64
CA ALA A 318 5.86 1.00 40.06
C ALA A 318 7.24 1.09 40.75
N ARG A 319 8.18 0.22 40.38
CA ARG A 319 9.49 0.11 41.01
C ARG A 319 10.54 1.05 40.46
N THR A 320 10.45 1.41 39.22
CA THR A 320 11.47 2.23 38.56
C THR A 320 10.95 3.61 38.11
N GLY A 321 9.67 3.73 37.85
CA GLY A 321 9.09 4.89 37.17
C GLY A 321 9.35 4.90 35.67
N ILE A 322 9.64 3.73 35.06
CA ILE A 322 9.87 3.59 33.62
C ILE A 322 8.66 2.91 32.98
N GLU A 323 8.17 3.45 31.90
CA GLU A 323 7.21 2.82 30.98
C GLU A 323 7.61 3.09 29.52
N ALA A 324 6.88 2.55 28.56
CA ALA A 324 7.09 2.86 27.14
C ALA A 324 6.70 4.31 26.84
N SER A 325 7.41 4.95 25.90
CA SER A 325 7.11 6.33 25.49
C SER A 325 5.90 6.47 24.57
N ASP A 326 5.22 5.38 24.23
CA ASP A 326 4.18 5.31 23.21
C ASP A 326 3.07 6.36 23.39
N MET A 327 2.60 6.54 24.62
CA MET A 327 1.53 7.48 24.95
C MET A 327 2.01 8.91 25.25
N TYR A 328 3.30 9.19 25.07
CA TYR A 328 3.84 10.53 25.31
C TYR A 328 3.87 11.35 24.04
N VAL A 329 3.43 12.58 24.17
CA VAL A 329 3.43 13.56 23.06
C VAL A 329 4.82 14.13 22.89
N ALA A 330 5.45 13.91 21.75
CA ALA A 330 6.76 14.49 21.44
C ALA A 330 6.62 15.93 20.94
N PHE A 331 5.57 16.21 20.15
CA PHE A 331 5.32 17.54 19.61
C PHE A 331 3.83 17.78 19.35
N VAL A 332 3.39 19.02 19.55
CA VAL A 332 2.06 19.54 19.20
C VAL A 332 2.24 20.86 18.47
N PRO A 333 1.80 20.96 17.19
CA PRO A 333 1.89 22.22 16.44
C PRO A 333 1.11 23.34 17.13
N GLU A 334 1.73 24.51 17.29
CA GLU A 334 1.06 25.66 17.87
C GLU A 334 -0.15 26.08 17.03
N GLY A 335 -1.25 26.40 17.70
CA GLY A 335 -2.52 26.74 17.03
C GLY A 335 -3.30 25.54 16.45
N SER A 336 -2.84 24.28 16.62
CA SER A 336 -3.65 23.09 16.31
C SER A 336 -4.85 22.98 17.26
N SER A 337 -5.82 22.09 16.93
CA SER A 337 -6.96 21.83 17.81
C SER A 337 -6.52 21.25 19.14
N GLU A 338 -5.54 20.35 19.10
CA GLU A 338 -4.95 19.68 20.26
C GLU A 338 -4.17 20.67 21.14
N TRP A 339 -3.42 21.59 20.53
CA TRP A 339 -2.71 22.64 21.25
C TRP A 339 -3.69 23.60 21.97
N ARG A 340 -4.81 23.96 21.30
CA ARG A 340 -5.87 24.80 21.90
C ARG A 340 -6.63 24.08 23.00
N ALA A 341 -6.79 22.76 22.91
CA ALA A 341 -7.31 21.94 24.00
C ALA A 341 -6.40 21.91 25.23
N GLY A 342 -5.15 22.36 25.09
CA GLY A 342 -4.19 22.46 26.20
C GLY A 342 -3.08 21.41 26.17
N LEU A 343 -3.05 20.51 25.18
CA LEU A 343 -2.01 19.49 25.05
C LEU A 343 -0.65 20.12 24.69
N ARG A 344 0.43 19.58 25.25
CA ARG A 344 1.82 20.06 25.04
C ARG A 344 2.76 18.87 24.90
N ALA A 345 3.96 19.15 24.40
CA ALA A 345 5.06 18.17 24.40
C ALA A 345 5.39 17.74 25.84
N GLY A 346 5.65 16.45 26.02
CA GLY A 346 5.88 15.83 27.32
C GLY A 346 4.62 15.31 28.02
N ASP A 347 3.42 15.69 27.57
CA ASP A 347 2.18 15.17 28.13
C ASP A 347 2.03 13.67 27.87
N ARG A 348 1.56 12.94 28.88
CA ARG A 348 1.22 11.51 28.77
C ARG A 348 -0.29 11.38 28.58
N ILE A 349 -0.73 10.91 27.45
CA ILE A 349 -2.15 10.64 27.21
C ILE A 349 -2.60 9.44 28.06
N VAL A 350 -3.75 9.56 28.71
CA VAL A 350 -4.29 8.56 29.65
C VAL A 350 -5.60 7.98 29.17
N ALA A 351 -6.49 8.81 28.62
CA ALA A 351 -7.79 8.36 28.16
C ALA A 351 -8.31 9.22 26.99
N LEU A 352 -9.12 8.61 26.16
CA LEU A 352 -9.90 9.23 25.10
C LEU A 352 -11.37 8.92 25.33
N ASP A 353 -12.23 9.95 25.37
CA ASP A 353 -13.68 9.83 25.56
C ASP A 353 -14.07 8.96 26.79
N GLY A 354 -13.29 9.08 27.85
CA GLY A 354 -13.47 8.31 29.10
C GLY A 354 -12.87 6.89 29.06
N VAL A 355 -12.40 6.41 27.89
CA VAL A 355 -11.80 5.08 27.74
C VAL A 355 -10.28 5.16 27.96
N PRO A 356 -9.69 4.41 28.92
CA PRO A 356 -8.25 4.37 29.13
C PRO A 356 -7.51 3.89 27.88
N GLN A 357 -6.46 4.62 27.48
CA GLN A 357 -5.62 4.29 26.34
C GLN A 357 -4.27 3.74 26.78
N ARG A 358 -3.77 2.74 26.06
CA ARG A 358 -2.48 2.09 26.35
C ARG A 358 -1.51 2.10 25.18
N LEU A 359 -2.01 2.29 23.96
CA LEU A 359 -1.23 2.34 22.73
C LEU A 359 -1.73 3.45 21.83
N PHE A 360 -0.80 4.27 21.34
CA PHE A 360 -1.11 5.39 20.46
C PHE A 360 -1.78 4.94 19.15
N ALA A 361 -1.32 3.82 18.55
CA ALA A 361 -1.92 3.29 17.33
C ALA A 361 -3.41 2.93 17.51
N GLY A 362 -3.78 2.32 18.64
CA GLY A 362 -5.16 2.00 18.98
C GLY A 362 -6.01 3.26 19.17
N MET A 363 -5.50 4.22 19.95
CA MET A 363 -6.16 5.52 20.15
C MET A 363 -6.37 6.27 18.84
N LYS A 364 -5.35 6.31 17.96
CA LYS A 364 -5.47 6.96 16.66
C LYS A 364 -6.51 6.30 15.77
N ALA A 365 -6.61 4.98 15.77
CA ALA A 365 -7.63 4.26 15.02
C ALA A 365 -9.05 4.59 15.53
N GLU A 366 -9.24 4.67 16.86
CA GLU A 366 -10.51 5.07 17.49
C GLU A 366 -10.89 6.51 17.13
N LEU A 367 -9.94 7.45 17.19
CA LEU A 367 -10.15 8.85 16.77
C LEU A 367 -10.58 8.98 15.31
N LEU A 368 -9.96 8.20 14.42
CA LEU A 368 -10.27 8.28 12.98
C LEU A 368 -11.58 7.58 12.63
N HIS A 369 -12.04 6.63 13.44
CA HIS A 369 -13.33 5.96 13.23
C HIS A 369 -14.52 6.92 13.35
N ASP A 370 -14.45 7.92 14.26
CA ASP A 370 -15.48 8.96 14.44
C ASP A 370 -14.89 10.38 14.31
N ALA A 371 -14.14 10.59 13.26
CA ALA A 371 -13.24 11.74 13.06
C ALA A 371 -13.96 13.11 13.06
N SER A 372 -15.26 13.14 12.80
CA SER A 372 -16.05 14.39 12.75
C SER A 372 -16.57 14.85 14.11
N ARG A 373 -16.47 14.00 15.13
CA ARG A 373 -16.98 14.27 16.49
C ARG A 373 -16.01 15.17 17.27
N VAL A 374 -16.54 15.83 18.31
CA VAL A 374 -15.72 16.43 19.37
C VAL A 374 -15.30 15.33 20.35
N HIS A 375 -14.03 15.20 20.58
CA HIS A 375 -13.44 14.21 21.47
C HIS A 375 -12.94 14.86 22.76
N GLU A 376 -13.00 14.15 23.87
CA GLU A 376 -12.36 14.52 25.14
C GLU A 376 -11.06 13.72 25.31
N LEU A 377 -9.95 14.44 25.45
CA LEU A 377 -8.66 13.84 25.75
C LEU A 377 -8.29 14.13 27.22
N VAL A 378 -7.82 13.09 27.92
CA VAL A 378 -7.29 13.20 29.28
C VAL A 378 -5.81 12.86 29.25
N TRP A 379 -4.98 13.70 29.84
CA TRP A 379 -3.53 13.50 29.94
C TRP A 379 -3.00 13.86 31.32
N THR A 380 -1.78 13.44 31.62
CA THR A 380 -1.04 13.87 32.81
C THR A 380 0.17 14.72 32.39
N ARG A 381 0.41 15.79 33.12
CA ARG A 381 1.58 16.67 33.02
C ARG A 381 2.15 16.88 34.41
N ASP A 382 3.41 16.53 34.62
CA ASP A 382 4.09 16.64 35.92
C ASP A 382 3.33 15.97 37.08
N GLY A 383 2.60 14.88 36.79
CA GLY A 383 1.77 14.14 37.74
C GLY A 383 0.35 14.70 37.91
N GLU A 384 0.03 15.88 37.40
CA GLU A 384 -1.33 16.44 37.42
C GLU A 384 -2.17 15.94 36.27
N ARG A 385 -3.42 15.54 36.56
CA ARG A 385 -4.40 15.13 35.54
C ARG A 385 -5.09 16.35 34.94
N LYS A 386 -5.08 16.43 33.62
CA LYS A 386 -5.70 17.50 32.84
C LYS A 386 -6.62 16.90 31.79
N SER A 387 -7.60 17.65 31.33
CA SER A 387 -8.46 17.27 30.21
C SER A 387 -8.76 18.46 29.30
N GLY A 388 -9.12 18.15 28.07
CA GLY A 388 -9.55 19.15 27.10
C GLY A 388 -10.29 18.51 25.95
N THR A 389 -11.16 19.28 25.32
CA THR A 389 -11.92 18.85 24.16
C THR A 389 -11.33 19.40 22.88
N PHE A 390 -11.33 18.59 21.83
CA PHE A 390 -10.87 18.99 20.50
C PHE A 390 -11.67 18.27 19.42
N GLN A 391 -11.58 18.78 18.21
CA GLN A 391 -12.13 18.15 17.02
C GLN A 391 -11.03 18.03 15.99
N LEU A 392 -10.93 16.87 15.34
CA LEU A 392 -9.97 16.65 14.26
C LEU A 392 -10.23 17.63 13.12
N ARG A 393 -9.16 18.17 12.55
CA ARG A 393 -9.27 19.01 11.37
C ARG A 393 -9.19 18.18 10.11
N LYS A 394 -10.04 18.56 9.15
CA LYS A 394 -9.96 18.02 7.79
C LYS A 394 -8.93 18.82 7.01
N GLU A 395 -7.88 18.15 6.54
CA GLU A 395 -6.81 18.76 5.76
C GLU A 395 -6.83 18.23 4.34
N VAL A 396 -6.55 19.12 3.41
CA VAL A 396 -6.42 18.76 2.00
C VAL A 396 -4.96 18.42 1.73
N TRP A 397 -4.73 17.20 1.28
CA TRP A 397 -3.43 16.70 0.86
C TRP A 397 -3.45 16.49 -0.64
N GLN A 398 -2.27 16.59 -1.26
CA GLN A 398 -2.09 16.20 -2.64
C GLN A 398 -1.21 14.96 -2.70
N ASP A 399 -1.62 13.99 -3.50
CA ASP A 399 -0.78 12.84 -3.79
C ASP A 399 0.37 13.23 -4.74
N GLU A 400 1.21 12.28 -5.06
CA GLU A 400 2.38 12.48 -5.93
C GLU A 400 2.01 12.87 -7.37
N VAL A 401 0.78 12.59 -7.79
CA VAL A 401 0.26 12.95 -9.11
C VAL A 401 -0.61 14.22 -9.08
N GLY A 402 -0.63 14.93 -7.93
CA GLY A 402 -1.35 16.20 -7.76
C GLY A 402 -2.87 16.05 -7.55
N GLN A 403 -3.36 14.84 -7.24
CA GLN A 403 -4.77 14.68 -6.85
C GLN A 403 -4.95 15.14 -5.41
N SER A 404 -5.94 16.01 -5.19
CA SER A 404 -6.27 16.51 -3.86
C SER A 404 -7.27 15.60 -3.18
N TYR A 405 -6.96 15.17 -1.97
CA TYR A 405 -7.87 14.44 -1.09
C TYR A 405 -7.89 15.06 0.30
N ALA A 406 -9.01 14.96 0.97
CA ALA A 406 -9.19 15.53 2.29
C ALA A 406 -9.27 14.41 3.32
N ARG A 407 -8.42 14.47 4.36
CA ARG A 407 -8.41 13.52 5.47
C ARG A 407 -8.43 14.24 6.81
N TYR A 408 -8.99 13.57 7.81
CA TYR A 408 -8.89 14.05 9.18
C TYR A 408 -7.50 13.75 9.73
N VAL A 409 -6.93 14.72 10.45
CA VAL A 409 -5.57 14.62 10.98
C VAL A 409 -5.57 14.91 12.47
N PHE A 410 -4.93 14.03 13.24
CA PHE A 410 -4.56 14.27 14.62
C PHE A 410 -3.12 14.79 14.63
N ARG A 411 -2.94 16.07 14.95
CA ARG A 411 -1.68 16.79 14.78
C ARG A 411 -0.79 16.70 16.00
N THR A 412 -0.55 15.48 16.49
CA THR A 412 0.49 15.26 17.49
C THR A 412 1.53 14.32 16.94
N THR A 413 2.78 14.56 17.29
CA THR A 413 3.86 13.63 17.01
C THR A 413 4.14 12.81 18.26
N HIS A 414 4.17 11.49 18.09
CA HIS A 414 4.61 10.51 19.08
C HIS A 414 5.88 9.86 18.57
N TRP A 415 6.86 9.72 19.44
CA TRP A 415 8.13 9.13 19.04
C TRP A 415 8.24 7.71 19.58
N VAL A 416 7.88 6.74 18.76
CA VAL A 416 7.96 5.31 19.04
C VAL A 416 8.77 4.65 17.93
N PRO A 417 10.10 4.82 17.92
CA PRO A 417 10.92 4.19 16.90
C PRO A 417 10.82 2.67 17.01
N LYS A 418 10.84 2.03 15.84
CA LYS A 418 10.82 0.57 15.75
C LYS A 418 12.20 0.01 16.06
N ALA A 419 12.24 -1.10 16.76
CA ALA A 419 13.44 -1.91 16.86
C ALA A 419 13.70 -2.63 15.53
N LYS A 420 14.90 -3.19 15.37
CA LYS A 420 15.21 -4.02 14.21
C LYS A 420 14.27 -5.22 14.15
N ASP A 421 13.63 -5.40 13.01
CA ASP A 421 12.73 -6.52 12.77
C ASP A 421 13.50 -7.86 12.78
N GLU A 422 12.86 -8.89 13.33
CA GLU A 422 13.33 -10.26 13.22
C GLU A 422 12.76 -10.85 11.93
N THR A 423 13.65 -11.32 11.04
CA THR A 423 13.27 -11.86 9.74
C THR A 423 13.58 -13.35 9.63
N VAL A 424 12.83 -14.02 8.77
CA VAL A 424 13.03 -15.42 8.37
C VAL A 424 13.15 -15.51 6.86
N PRO A 425 13.95 -16.43 6.31
CA PRO A 425 14.10 -16.55 4.87
C PRO A 425 12.81 -16.99 4.20
N ASN A 426 12.55 -16.46 3.00
CA ASN A 426 11.47 -16.92 2.13
C ASN A 426 11.99 -18.13 1.31
N GLU A 427 11.74 -19.34 1.80
CA GLU A 427 12.25 -20.58 1.16
C GLU A 427 11.58 -20.87 -0.20
N ASN A 428 10.32 -20.50 -0.39
CA ASN A 428 9.51 -20.78 -1.59
C ASN A 428 9.28 -19.53 -2.44
N ARG A 429 10.31 -18.71 -2.67
CA ARG A 429 10.23 -17.39 -3.31
C ARG A 429 9.43 -17.37 -4.62
N LEU A 430 9.68 -18.33 -5.51
CA LEU A 430 9.02 -18.35 -6.82
C LEU A 430 7.52 -18.61 -6.69
N PHE A 431 7.14 -19.58 -5.86
CA PHE A 431 5.73 -19.90 -5.64
C PHE A 431 4.99 -18.76 -4.92
N TYR A 432 5.64 -18.19 -3.89
CA TYR A 432 5.14 -17.00 -3.21
C TYR A 432 4.91 -15.84 -4.18
N ALA A 433 5.94 -15.51 -4.98
CA ALA A 433 5.89 -14.40 -5.93
C ALA A 433 4.81 -14.60 -7.00
N LEU A 434 4.68 -15.82 -7.53
CA LEU A 434 3.64 -16.13 -8.52
C LEU A 434 2.23 -16.00 -7.92
N ARG A 435 2.01 -16.56 -6.71
CA ARG A 435 0.73 -16.44 -5.99
C ARG A 435 0.39 -14.97 -5.75
N LYS A 436 1.35 -14.20 -5.21
CA LYS A 436 1.18 -12.76 -4.97
C LYS A 436 0.97 -11.96 -6.26
N GLY A 437 1.67 -12.32 -7.33
CA GLY A 437 1.46 -11.70 -8.64
C GLY A 437 0.03 -11.87 -9.16
N VAL A 438 -0.55 -13.05 -8.99
CA VAL A 438 -1.96 -13.30 -9.35
C VAL A 438 -2.90 -12.54 -8.41
N GLU A 439 -2.71 -12.64 -7.08
CA GLU A 439 -3.53 -11.97 -6.09
C GLU A 439 -3.57 -10.45 -6.34
N GLU A 440 -2.42 -9.84 -6.57
CA GLU A 440 -2.30 -8.40 -6.81
C GLU A 440 -2.95 -7.97 -8.12
N THR A 441 -2.74 -8.75 -9.19
CA THR A 441 -3.41 -8.49 -10.48
C THR A 441 -4.93 -8.51 -10.33
N VAL A 442 -5.49 -9.50 -9.62
CA VAL A 442 -6.93 -9.60 -9.36
C VAL A 442 -7.41 -8.43 -8.48
N SER A 443 -6.63 -8.04 -7.49
CA SER A 443 -6.92 -6.88 -6.62
C SER A 443 -7.02 -5.59 -7.44
N VAL A 444 -6.05 -5.35 -8.32
CA VAL A 444 -6.02 -4.17 -9.20
C VAL A 444 -7.21 -4.18 -10.20
N ILE A 445 -7.54 -5.34 -10.78
CA ILE A 445 -8.73 -5.48 -11.65
C ILE A 445 -9.99 -5.09 -10.88
N ARG A 446 -10.16 -5.62 -9.68
CA ARG A 446 -11.29 -5.29 -8.80
C ARG A 446 -11.33 -3.80 -8.46
N PHE A 447 -10.18 -3.25 -8.08
CA PHE A 447 -10.03 -1.83 -7.74
C PHE A 447 -10.46 -0.91 -8.91
N ILE A 448 -9.92 -1.14 -10.11
CA ILE A 448 -10.26 -0.36 -11.31
C ILE A 448 -11.75 -0.54 -11.67
N GLY A 449 -12.27 -1.78 -11.59
CA GLY A 449 -13.68 -2.07 -11.85
C GLY A 449 -14.63 -1.35 -10.90
N VAL A 450 -14.31 -1.33 -9.61
CA VAL A 450 -15.09 -0.57 -8.62
C VAL A 450 -14.96 0.93 -8.86
N GLY A 451 -13.77 1.44 -9.15
CA GLY A 451 -13.54 2.85 -9.49
C GLY A 451 -14.41 3.28 -10.67
N PHE A 452 -14.41 2.50 -11.74
CA PHE A 452 -15.26 2.76 -12.91
C PHE A 452 -16.76 2.79 -12.54
N LEU A 453 -17.22 1.82 -11.73
CA LEU A 453 -18.60 1.78 -11.26
C LEU A 453 -18.95 3.01 -10.40
N ARG A 454 -18.04 3.46 -9.52
CA ARG A 454 -18.26 4.64 -8.69
C ARG A 454 -18.34 5.94 -9.50
N VAL A 455 -17.51 6.05 -10.55
CA VAL A 455 -17.59 7.17 -11.51
C VAL A 455 -18.93 7.18 -12.23
N THR A 456 -19.42 6.03 -12.72
CA THR A 456 -20.74 5.95 -13.40
C THR A 456 -21.91 6.25 -12.46
N GLN A 457 -21.77 5.98 -11.18
CA GLN A 457 -22.76 6.31 -10.14
C GLN A 457 -22.70 7.78 -9.68
N GLY A 458 -21.74 8.57 -10.18
CA GLY A 458 -21.51 9.96 -9.76
C GLY A 458 -20.94 10.11 -8.34
N ARG A 459 -20.49 9.01 -7.71
CA ARG A 459 -19.89 9.05 -6.36
C ARG A 459 -18.44 9.53 -6.40
N VAL A 460 -17.75 9.26 -7.51
CA VAL A 460 -16.40 9.76 -7.76
C VAL A 460 -16.47 10.77 -8.89
N SER A 461 -15.82 11.90 -8.71
CA SER A 461 -15.82 12.99 -9.69
C SER A 461 -15.11 12.58 -10.99
N LEU A 462 -15.65 12.99 -12.13
CA LEU A 462 -14.95 12.89 -13.41
C LEU A 462 -13.62 13.66 -13.43
N ALA A 463 -13.38 14.58 -12.50
CA ALA A 463 -12.11 15.27 -12.34
C ALA A 463 -10.95 14.35 -11.92
N THR A 464 -11.24 13.14 -11.40
CA THR A 464 -10.22 12.14 -11.07
C THR A 464 -9.68 11.39 -12.30
N VAL A 465 -10.39 11.49 -13.45
CA VAL A 465 -9.94 10.84 -14.69
C VAL A 465 -8.65 11.51 -15.17
N SER A 466 -7.59 10.72 -15.22
CA SER A 466 -6.25 11.15 -15.62
C SER A 466 -6.03 10.99 -17.12
N GLY A 467 -5.20 11.88 -17.68
CA GLY A 467 -4.85 11.89 -19.10
C GLY A 467 -3.36 11.60 -19.36
N PRO A 468 -2.88 11.91 -20.58
CA PRO A 468 -1.51 11.62 -21.01
C PRO A 468 -0.42 12.33 -20.18
N ILE A 469 -0.71 13.54 -19.65
CA ILE A 469 0.26 14.30 -18.86
C ILE A 469 0.48 13.59 -17.53
N THR A 470 -0.59 13.16 -16.87
CA THR A 470 -0.48 12.37 -15.63
C THR A 470 0.29 11.06 -15.87
N LEU A 471 0.05 10.37 -17.00
CA LEU A 471 0.79 9.15 -17.33
C LEU A 471 2.30 9.41 -17.52
N TYR A 472 2.65 10.54 -18.14
CA TYR A 472 4.05 10.97 -18.27
C TYR A 472 4.70 11.16 -16.89
N ASP A 473 4.01 11.83 -15.96
CA ASP A 473 4.51 12.07 -14.62
C ASP A 473 4.66 10.77 -13.82
N VAL A 474 3.65 9.90 -13.88
CA VAL A 474 3.70 8.59 -13.21
C VAL A 474 4.90 7.77 -13.67
N ALA A 475 5.12 7.72 -14.99
CA ALA A 475 6.26 6.96 -15.54
C ALA A 475 7.61 7.57 -15.13
N GLY A 476 7.73 8.91 -15.17
CA GLY A 476 8.94 9.63 -14.77
C GLY A 476 9.25 9.46 -13.28
N GLN A 477 8.29 9.70 -12.41
CA GLN A 477 8.44 9.57 -10.97
C GLN A 477 8.71 8.13 -10.54
N ALA A 478 7.97 7.16 -11.11
CA ALA A 478 8.20 5.76 -10.82
C ALA A 478 9.61 5.31 -11.24
N GLY A 479 10.09 5.79 -12.41
CA GLY A 479 11.46 5.55 -12.87
C GLY A 479 12.52 6.17 -11.95
N ALA A 480 12.29 7.38 -11.46
CA ALA A 480 13.18 8.06 -10.52
C ALA A 480 13.24 7.35 -9.15
N LYS A 481 12.14 6.75 -8.69
CA LYS A 481 12.06 5.96 -7.45
C LYS A 481 12.73 4.58 -7.56
N GLY A 482 13.03 4.12 -8.76
CA GLY A 482 13.74 2.87 -9.02
C GLY A 482 12.89 1.79 -9.70
N THR A 483 13.58 0.71 -10.10
CA THR A 483 13.01 -0.34 -10.96
C THR A 483 11.76 -0.99 -10.36
N ARG A 484 11.73 -1.22 -9.05
CA ARG A 484 10.57 -1.84 -8.37
C ARG A 484 9.30 -1.00 -8.55
N TYR A 485 9.39 0.31 -8.32
CA TYR A 485 8.27 1.25 -8.49
C TYR A 485 7.86 1.38 -9.95
N PHE A 486 8.83 1.41 -10.86
CA PHE A 486 8.59 1.49 -12.29
C PHE A 486 7.79 0.27 -12.81
N VAL A 487 8.21 -0.93 -12.41
CA VAL A 487 7.53 -2.19 -12.77
C VAL A 487 6.14 -2.26 -12.15
N TRP A 488 5.99 -1.81 -10.90
CA TRP A 488 4.70 -1.74 -10.22
C TRP A 488 3.71 -0.82 -10.94
N ALA A 489 4.12 0.41 -11.26
CA ALA A 489 3.30 1.36 -11.99
C ALA A 489 2.93 0.83 -13.40
N MET A 490 3.87 0.16 -14.07
CA MET A 490 3.64 -0.47 -15.38
C MET A 490 2.57 -1.57 -15.26
N ALA A 491 2.59 -2.38 -14.21
CA ALA A 491 1.62 -3.44 -13.99
C ALA A 491 0.20 -2.87 -13.82
N ILE A 492 0.02 -1.86 -12.97
CA ILE A 492 -1.28 -1.18 -12.78
C ILE A 492 -1.79 -0.60 -14.11
N THR A 493 -0.92 0.11 -14.83
CA THR A 493 -1.29 0.74 -16.11
C THR A 493 -1.62 -0.30 -17.17
N SER A 494 -0.94 -1.45 -17.18
CA SER A 494 -1.23 -2.56 -18.09
C SER A 494 -2.64 -3.12 -17.86
N VAL A 495 -3.02 -3.37 -16.60
CA VAL A 495 -4.41 -3.79 -16.28
C VAL A 495 -5.41 -2.75 -16.76
N ASN A 496 -5.14 -1.47 -16.46
CA ASN A 496 -6.04 -0.37 -16.84
C ASN A 496 -6.22 -0.31 -18.37
N LEU A 497 -5.13 -0.40 -19.13
CA LEU A 497 -5.15 -0.40 -20.59
C LEU A 497 -5.95 -1.61 -21.13
N GLY A 498 -5.74 -2.80 -20.53
CA GLY A 498 -6.51 -4.00 -20.89
C GLY A 498 -8.01 -3.83 -20.65
N LEU A 499 -8.40 -3.30 -19.48
CA LEU A 499 -9.80 -3.11 -19.13
C LEU A 499 -10.48 -2.02 -19.97
N ILE A 500 -9.78 -0.89 -20.25
CA ILE A 500 -10.30 0.18 -21.11
C ILE A 500 -10.54 -0.36 -22.52
N ASN A 501 -9.61 -1.16 -23.07
CA ASN A 501 -9.78 -1.74 -24.41
C ASN A 501 -10.91 -2.78 -24.49
N LEU A 502 -11.38 -3.31 -23.36
CA LEU A 502 -12.57 -4.18 -23.32
C LEU A 502 -13.89 -3.40 -23.22
N LEU A 503 -13.86 -2.06 -23.07
CA LEU A 503 -15.09 -1.27 -23.04
C LEU A 503 -15.83 -1.37 -24.40
N PRO A 504 -17.17 -1.35 -24.39
CA PRO A 504 -17.99 -1.49 -25.60
C PRO A 504 -18.01 -0.22 -26.46
N ILE A 505 -16.83 0.34 -26.74
CA ILE A 505 -16.65 1.55 -27.56
C ILE A 505 -16.14 1.14 -28.95
N PRO A 506 -16.86 1.46 -30.04
CA PRO A 506 -16.59 0.94 -31.39
C PRO A 506 -15.24 1.30 -32.04
N VAL A 507 -14.29 1.80 -31.34
CA VAL A 507 -12.91 2.06 -31.79
C VAL A 507 -11.92 1.18 -31.04
N LEU A 508 -12.36 0.66 -29.88
CA LEU A 508 -11.59 -0.23 -29.04
C LEU A 508 -11.93 -1.69 -29.38
N ASP A 509 -11.09 -2.62 -28.91
CA ASP A 509 -11.30 -4.06 -29.14
C ASP A 509 -12.65 -4.55 -28.60
N GLY A 510 -13.09 -4.03 -27.44
CA GLY A 510 -14.40 -4.30 -26.88
C GLY A 510 -15.56 -3.94 -27.81
N GLY A 511 -15.42 -2.88 -28.62
CA GLY A 511 -16.41 -2.52 -29.65
C GLY A 511 -16.47 -3.55 -30.76
N HIS A 512 -15.33 -4.10 -31.19
CA HIS A 512 -15.30 -5.21 -32.14
C HIS A 512 -15.97 -6.47 -31.58
N LEU A 513 -15.77 -6.76 -30.28
CA LEU A 513 -16.46 -7.87 -29.60
C LEU A 513 -17.97 -7.69 -29.59
N VAL A 514 -18.47 -6.48 -29.39
CA VAL A 514 -19.91 -6.17 -29.51
C VAL A 514 -20.41 -6.43 -30.93
N PHE A 515 -19.66 -6.04 -31.96
CA PHE A 515 -20.03 -6.35 -33.36
C PHE A 515 -20.09 -7.86 -33.61
N PHE A 516 -19.15 -8.62 -33.08
CA PHE A 516 -19.16 -10.10 -33.17
C PHE A 516 -20.31 -10.74 -32.41
N LEU A 517 -20.71 -10.19 -31.27
CA LEU A 517 -21.89 -10.63 -30.55
C LEU A 517 -23.16 -10.46 -31.39
N PHE A 518 -23.35 -9.29 -32.01
CA PHE A 518 -24.47 -9.05 -32.92
C PHE A 518 -24.42 -9.94 -34.16
N GLU A 519 -23.23 -10.18 -34.73
CA GLU A 519 -23.04 -11.11 -35.86
C GLU A 519 -23.44 -12.55 -35.45
N GLY A 520 -23.05 -13.00 -34.26
CA GLY A 520 -23.41 -14.32 -33.73
C GLY A 520 -24.91 -14.50 -33.56
N ILE A 521 -25.61 -13.49 -33.02
CA ILE A 521 -27.08 -13.50 -32.82
C ILE A 521 -27.81 -13.46 -34.18
N ARG A 522 -27.40 -12.58 -35.07
CA ARG A 522 -28.06 -12.39 -36.38
C ARG A 522 -27.63 -13.38 -37.43
N ARG A 523 -26.54 -14.14 -37.17
CA ARG A 523 -25.91 -15.08 -38.16
C ARG A 523 -25.52 -14.41 -39.49
N LYS A 524 -25.38 -13.09 -39.50
CA LYS A 524 -24.96 -12.29 -40.68
C LYS A 524 -24.08 -11.14 -40.18
N PRO A 525 -22.98 -10.83 -40.88
CA PRO A 525 -22.12 -9.71 -40.53
C PRO A 525 -22.88 -8.38 -40.62
N LEU A 526 -22.47 -7.41 -39.78
CA LEU A 526 -22.98 -6.03 -39.84
C LEU A 526 -22.53 -5.38 -41.14
N SER A 527 -23.40 -4.53 -41.73
CA SER A 527 -23.04 -3.77 -42.92
C SER A 527 -21.85 -2.83 -42.69
N LEU A 528 -21.03 -2.59 -43.72
CA LEU A 528 -19.89 -1.67 -43.65
C LEU A 528 -20.34 -0.29 -43.13
N ARG A 529 -21.45 0.23 -43.63
CA ARG A 529 -22.01 1.52 -43.24
C ARG A 529 -22.36 1.57 -41.74
N THR A 530 -22.92 0.49 -41.22
CA THR A 530 -23.23 0.41 -39.78
C THR A 530 -21.96 0.44 -38.92
N ARG A 531 -20.92 -0.28 -39.35
CA ARG A 531 -19.63 -0.32 -38.66
C ARG A 531 -18.94 1.05 -38.70
N GLU A 532 -18.95 1.73 -39.86
CA GLU A 532 -18.37 3.07 -40.05
C GLU A 532 -19.07 4.10 -39.16
N VAL A 533 -20.41 4.15 -39.17
CA VAL A 533 -21.17 5.08 -38.32
C VAL A 533 -20.90 4.80 -36.82
N ALA A 534 -20.93 3.53 -36.41
CA ALA A 534 -20.63 3.19 -35.04
C ALA A 534 -19.19 3.58 -34.64
N SER A 535 -18.21 3.36 -35.52
CA SER A 535 -16.82 3.77 -35.29
C SER A 535 -16.68 5.30 -35.20
N LEU A 536 -17.42 6.06 -36.02
CA LEU A 536 -17.43 7.53 -35.94
C LEU A 536 -17.97 8.02 -34.60
N VAL A 537 -19.09 7.44 -34.13
CA VAL A 537 -19.65 7.74 -32.82
C VAL A 537 -18.67 7.37 -31.69
N GLY A 538 -18.08 6.17 -31.76
CA GLY A 538 -17.08 5.73 -30.77
C GLY A 538 -15.85 6.64 -30.72
N MET A 539 -15.36 7.10 -31.91
CA MET A 539 -14.25 8.05 -32.00
C MET A 539 -14.62 9.40 -31.37
N SER A 540 -15.84 9.87 -31.58
CA SER A 540 -16.32 11.13 -30.96
C SER A 540 -16.37 11.03 -29.44
N VAL A 541 -16.87 9.90 -28.91
CA VAL A 541 -16.89 9.64 -27.46
C VAL A 541 -15.48 9.57 -26.90
N LEU A 542 -14.57 8.83 -27.56
CA LEU A 542 -13.18 8.72 -27.13
C LEU A 542 -12.46 10.07 -27.12
N MET A 543 -12.68 10.88 -28.19
CA MET A 543 -12.13 12.24 -28.28
C MET A 543 -12.64 13.14 -27.15
N LEU A 544 -13.93 13.07 -26.82
CA LEU A 544 -14.52 13.82 -25.72
C LEU A 544 -13.91 13.42 -24.36
N LEU A 545 -13.77 12.12 -24.12
CA LEU A 545 -13.13 11.61 -22.89
C LEU A 545 -11.66 12.03 -22.81
N MET A 546 -10.93 12.00 -23.93
CA MET A 546 -9.53 12.43 -23.99
C MET A 546 -9.39 13.94 -23.73
N LEU A 547 -10.28 14.76 -24.28
CA LEU A 547 -10.31 16.20 -24.01
C LEU A 547 -10.64 16.50 -22.55
N LEU A 548 -11.56 15.74 -21.94
CA LEU A 548 -11.88 15.85 -20.52
C LEU A 548 -10.67 15.48 -19.65
N ALA A 549 -10.02 14.37 -19.95
CA ALA A 549 -8.82 13.93 -19.22
C ALA A 549 -7.67 14.94 -19.37
N PHE A 550 -7.45 15.47 -20.56
CA PHE A 550 -6.45 16.51 -20.79
C PHE A 550 -6.78 17.82 -20.05
N LYS A 551 -8.05 18.26 -20.06
CA LYS A 551 -8.51 19.39 -19.24
C LYS A 551 -8.20 19.17 -17.75
N ASN A 552 -8.49 17.98 -17.24
CA ASN A 552 -8.24 17.65 -15.84
C ASN A 552 -6.74 17.69 -15.52
N ASP A 553 -5.89 17.12 -16.38
CA ASP A 553 -4.43 17.16 -16.23
C ASP A 553 -3.89 18.59 -16.18
N VAL A 554 -4.34 19.45 -17.13
CA VAL A 554 -3.95 20.87 -17.17
C VAL A 554 -4.43 21.59 -15.91
N ALA A 555 -5.67 21.34 -15.47
CA ALA A 555 -6.22 21.97 -14.27
C ALA A 555 -5.40 21.62 -13.01
N ARG A 556 -4.96 20.37 -12.88
CA ARG A 556 -4.11 19.92 -11.76
C ARG A 556 -2.74 20.60 -11.75
N LYS A 557 -2.16 20.86 -12.91
CA LYS A 557 -0.84 21.46 -13.07
C LYS A 557 -0.85 22.98 -13.28
N TRP A 558 -2.02 23.60 -13.22
CA TRP A 558 -2.16 25.01 -13.61
C TRP A 558 -1.26 25.95 -12.82
N ASP A 559 -1.11 25.73 -11.51
CA ASP A 559 -0.27 26.58 -10.67
C ASP A 559 1.22 26.36 -10.96
N THR A 560 1.64 25.14 -11.22
CA THR A 560 3.01 24.81 -11.65
C THR A 560 3.32 25.41 -13.02
N ILE A 561 2.39 25.33 -13.96
CA ILE A 561 2.52 25.91 -15.32
C ILE A 561 2.64 27.44 -15.24
N LYS A 562 1.82 28.09 -14.42
CA LYS A 562 1.91 29.53 -14.20
C LYS A 562 3.26 29.96 -13.60
N ALA A 563 3.77 29.22 -12.61
CA ALA A 563 5.06 29.50 -12.01
C ALA A 563 6.19 29.47 -13.04
N HIS A 564 6.26 28.41 -13.84
CA HIS A 564 7.26 28.29 -14.93
C HIS A 564 7.09 29.33 -16.05
N ALA A 565 5.84 29.68 -16.41
CA ALA A 565 5.60 30.75 -17.39
C ALA A 565 6.07 32.12 -16.89
N HIS A 566 5.93 32.39 -15.57
CA HIS A 566 6.45 33.63 -14.97
C HIS A 566 7.98 33.67 -14.93
N GLU A 567 8.66 32.55 -14.79
CA GLU A 567 10.13 32.49 -14.87
C GLU A 567 10.62 32.74 -16.30
N LEU A 568 9.96 32.13 -17.31
CA LEU A 568 10.32 32.32 -18.72
C LEU A 568 10.09 33.76 -19.25
N VAL A 569 9.17 34.51 -18.65
CA VAL A 569 8.92 35.92 -19.01
C VAL A 569 9.89 36.88 -18.32
N LYS A 570 10.59 36.42 -17.27
CA LYS A 570 11.62 37.22 -16.54
C LYS A 570 13.04 37.03 -17.07
N THR A 571 13.26 36.04 -17.95
CA THR A 571 14.51 35.83 -18.72
C THR A 571 14.39 36.42 -20.11
#